data_ba10786d9f9df7fdea56b6966826f741
#
_entry.id   ba10786d9f9df7fdea56b6966826f741
#
_cell.length_a   1.000
_cell.length_b   1.000
_cell.length_c   1.000
_cell.angle_alpha   90.00
_cell.angle_beta   90.00
_cell.angle_gamma   90.00
#
_symmetry.space_group_name_H-M   'P 1'
#
loop_
_entity.id
_entity.type
_entity.pdbx_description
1 polymer ?
#
loop_
_entity_poly.entity_id
_entity_poly.type
_entity_poly.pdbx_seq_one_letter_code
_entity_poly.pdbx_strand_id
1 'polypeptide(L)'
;MTSSNGALVIGAGIGGLAAALALMQRGLDVTVYEQAPQLKEIGAGIQIGSNGTRVLRALGLEAALARTQVTPSRRQLRHWRTGESWNWFDLGAASVERYGTPHILMHRNDLHTVLADAVRARRPDAIRLGMRCTDIAQDEDSVTARFSGGEAAKGAFIIGADGIHSQVRKALFGADAPQFTGCVAWRGLVPMHRLPTHLAQLLTTNWLGPHGHVLHYPVRRGELMNVIAIVERGDWTVESWSVAGSREELAADFHDWHEDVHRFIGNIATPYKWALMTRAAMPLWSKGRVTLLGDACHPTLPFLGQGAVMAIEDAYVLAACLAKYATEPAAALSRYEQIRKDRTASVVRKASENRHHAFSPALADRQTAGLAVAREWQQARVRERLDWLYQYDATAIAV
;
A
#
# COMPACT_ATOMS: atom_id res chain seq x y z
N MET A 1 -31.87 8.01 -10.69
CA MET A 1 -32.15 7.03 -9.62
C MET A 1 -31.09 5.95 -9.73
N THR A 2 -30.19 5.84 -8.75
CA THR A 2 -29.22 4.74 -8.70
C THR A 2 -29.98 3.44 -8.51
N SER A 3 -29.67 2.41 -9.31
CA SER A 3 -30.33 1.12 -9.22
C SER A 3 -30.19 0.57 -7.78
N SER A 4 -31.26 0.09 -7.19
CA SER A 4 -31.30 -0.46 -5.83
C SER A 4 -30.44 -1.73 -5.65
N ASN A 5 -29.80 -2.21 -6.70
CA ASN A 5 -29.07 -3.49 -6.76
C ASN A 5 -27.54 -3.32 -6.94
N GLY A 6 -26.99 -2.11 -6.95
CA GLY A 6 -25.56 -1.87 -7.14
C GLY A 6 -24.74 -1.99 -5.86
N ALA A 7 -23.43 -2.16 -6.02
CA ALA A 7 -22.43 -2.08 -4.96
C ALA A 7 -22.10 -0.62 -4.61
N LEU A 8 -22.06 -0.29 -3.33
CA LEU A 8 -21.59 0.99 -2.83
C LEU A 8 -20.15 0.82 -2.31
N VAL A 9 -19.18 1.44 -2.94
CA VAL A 9 -17.80 1.45 -2.48
C VAL A 9 -17.51 2.78 -1.79
N ILE A 10 -17.18 2.75 -0.52
CA ILE A 10 -16.85 3.93 0.27
C ILE A 10 -15.33 4.10 0.30
N GLY A 11 -14.85 5.15 -0.37
CA GLY A 11 -13.43 5.48 -0.54
C GLY A 11 -12.92 5.16 -1.95
N ALA A 12 -12.33 6.17 -2.62
CA ALA A 12 -11.70 6.05 -3.93
C ALA A 12 -10.17 5.94 -3.85
N GLY A 13 -9.63 5.36 -2.78
CA GLY A 13 -8.23 4.96 -2.70
C GLY A 13 -7.90 3.79 -3.65
N ILE A 14 -6.64 3.35 -3.68
CA ILE A 14 -6.18 2.24 -4.54
C ILE A 14 -7.06 0.99 -4.37
N GLY A 15 -7.39 0.61 -3.12
CA GLY A 15 -8.21 -0.56 -2.85
C GLY A 15 -9.65 -0.42 -3.36
N GLY A 16 -10.29 0.74 -3.11
CA GLY A 16 -11.67 0.99 -3.54
C GLY A 16 -11.81 1.06 -5.06
N LEU A 17 -10.88 1.70 -5.75
CA LEU A 17 -10.85 1.75 -7.22
C LEU A 17 -10.55 0.37 -7.84
N ALA A 18 -9.63 -0.40 -7.24
CA ALA A 18 -9.37 -1.77 -7.67
C ALA A 18 -10.61 -2.67 -7.47
N ALA A 19 -11.33 -2.52 -6.34
CA ALA A 19 -12.58 -3.24 -6.08
C ALA A 19 -13.67 -2.86 -7.09
N ALA A 20 -13.86 -1.57 -7.34
CA ALA A 20 -14.82 -1.11 -8.33
C ALA A 20 -14.52 -1.69 -9.72
N LEU A 21 -13.26 -1.62 -10.16
CA LEU A 21 -12.86 -2.18 -11.45
C LEU A 21 -13.07 -3.69 -11.53
N ALA A 22 -12.69 -4.44 -10.49
CA ALA A 22 -12.83 -5.89 -10.43
C ALA A 22 -14.29 -6.35 -10.44
N LEU A 23 -15.17 -5.61 -9.77
CA LEU A 23 -16.62 -5.85 -9.76
C LEU A 23 -17.24 -5.54 -11.11
N MET A 24 -16.92 -4.40 -11.69
CA MET A 24 -17.41 -4.01 -13.05
C MET A 24 -16.95 -5.00 -14.13
N GLN A 25 -15.76 -5.59 -14.00
CA GLN A 25 -15.31 -6.64 -14.93
C GLN A 25 -16.17 -7.90 -14.86
N ARG A 26 -16.86 -8.13 -13.73
CA ARG A 26 -17.79 -9.25 -13.51
C ARG A 26 -19.24 -8.88 -13.71
N GLY A 27 -19.51 -7.72 -14.30
CA GLY A 27 -20.86 -7.27 -14.67
C GLY A 27 -21.67 -6.69 -13.52
N LEU A 28 -21.06 -6.43 -12.34
CA LEU A 28 -21.79 -5.80 -11.25
C LEU A 28 -21.83 -4.28 -11.44
N ASP A 29 -22.97 -3.67 -11.10
CA ASP A 29 -23.10 -2.22 -11.03
C ASP A 29 -22.43 -1.69 -9.76
N VAL A 30 -21.62 -0.63 -9.89
CA VAL A 30 -20.79 -0.12 -8.80
C VAL A 30 -20.78 1.40 -8.78
N THR A 31 -20.99 2.01 -7.63
CA THR A 31 -20.74 3.44 -7.41
C THR A 31 -19.73 3.63 -6.30
N VAL A 32 -18.69 4.43 -6.57
CA VAL A 32 -17.64 4.79 -5.61
C VAL A 32 -17.93 6.16 -5.05
N TYR A 33 -17.92 6.30 -3.73
CA TYR A 33 -18.14 7.56 -3.01
C TYR A 33 -16.85 7.98 -2.31
N GLU A 34 -16.33 9.16 -2.67
CA GLU A 34 -15.06 9.69 -2.18
C GLU A 34 -15.30 11.03 -1.47
N GLN A 35 -14.74 11.16 -0.25
CA GLN A 35 -14.90 12.38 0.54
C GLN A 35 -14.16 13.59 -0.01
N ALA A 36 -13.05 13.38 -0.73
CA ALA A 36 -12.28 14.46 -1.32
C ALA A 36 -13.03 15.09 -2.52
N PRO A 37 -12.92 16.42 -2.70
CA PRO A 37 -13.56 17.09 -3.83
C PRO A 37 -12.86 16.82 -5.16
N GLN A 38 -11.66 16.24 -5.14
CA GLN A 38 -10.90 15.83 -6.31
C GLN A 38 -10.04 14.60 -6.00
N LEU A 39 -9.81 13.77 -7.00
CA LEU A 39 -8.87 12.65 -6.91
C LEU A 39 -7.45 13.21 -6.99
N LYS A 40 -6.76 13.30 -5.85
CA LYS A 40 -5.39 13.78 -5.78
C LYS A 40 -4.67 13.06 -4.64
N GLU A 41 -3.67 12.31 -4.99
CA GLU A 41 -2.78 11.65 -4.03
C GLU A 41 -1.55 12.53 -3.77
N ILE A 42 -1.15 12.69 -2.51
CA ILE A 42 0.08 13.39 -2.17
C ILE A 42 1.27 12.53 -2.58
N GLY A 43 2.15 13.11 -3.40
CA GLY A 43 3.23 12.43 -4.08
C GLY A 43 4.16 11.60 -3.20
N ALA A 44 4.12 10.28 -3.38
CA ALA A 44 5.08 9.33 -2.86
C ALA A 44 5.26 8.20 -3.89
N GLY A 45 6.36 7.48 -3.78
CA GLY A 45 6.52 6.23 -4.51
C GLY A 45 5.71 5.10 -3.88
N ILE A 46 5.43 4.10 -4.68
CA ILE A 46 4.84 2.84 -4.28
C ILE A 46 5.57 1.69 -4.97
N GLN A 47 5.79 0.61 -4.23
CA GLN A 47 6.33 -0.65 -4.76
C GLN A 47 5.20 -1.66 -4.87
N ILE A 48 5.09 -2.30 -6.01
CA ILE A 48 4.11 -3.36 -6.26
C ILE A 48 4.88 -4.64 -6.55
N GLY A 49 4.83 -5.58 -5.61
CA GLY A 49 5.44 -6.90 -5.77
C GLY A 49 4.74 -7.74 -6.84
N SER A 50 5.35 -8.85 -7.25
CA SER A 50 4.83 -9.74 -8.27
C SER A 50 3.41 -10.22 -7.99
N ASN A 51 3.06 -10.47 -6.73
CA ASN A 51 1.70 -10.81 -6.30
C ASN A 51 0.67 -9.72 -6.67
N GLY A 52 1.01 -8.43 -6.46
CA GLY A 52 0.13 -7.31 -6.83
C GLY A 52 0.10 -7.05 -8.35
N THR A 53 1.26 -7.13 -9.01
CA THR A 53 1.35 -6.92 -10.46
C THR A 53 0.54 -7.98 -11.23
N ARG A 54 0.47 -9.20 -10.72
CA ARG A 54 -0.37 -10.28 -11.28
C ARG A 54 -1.83 -9.90 -11.27
N VAL A 55 -2.33 -9.37 -10.16
CA VAL A 55 -3.73 -8.90 -10.06
C VAL A 55 -3.97 -7.70 -10.99
N LEU A 56 -3.06 -6.73 -11.03
CA LEU A 56 -3.20 -5.55 -11.92
C LEU A 56 -3.22 -5.97 -13.40
N ARG A 57 -2.46 -6.99 -13.78
CA ARG A 57 -2.55 -7.60 -15.13
C ARG A 57 -3.91 -8.27 -15.38
N ALA A 58 -4.41 -9.04 -14.42
CA ALA A 58 -5.74 -9.65 -14.51
C ALA A 58 -6.86 -8.60 -14.60
N LEU A 59 -6.64 -7.40 -14.04
CA LEU A 59 -7.51 -6.24 -14.21
C LEU A 59 -7.33 -5.51 -15.56
N GLY A 60 -6.43 -5.99 -16.44
CA GLY A 60 -6.22 -5.42 -17.77
C GLY A 60 -5.41 -4.12 -17.80
N LEU A 61 -4.63 -3.84 -16.76
CA LEU A 61 -3.95 -2.54 -16.59
C LEU A 61 -2.50 -2.53 -17.10
N GLU A 62 -1.97 -3.64 -17.61
CA GLU A 62 -0.55 -3.78 -17.98
C GLU A 62 -0.05 -2.66 -18.90
N ALA A 63 -0.77 -2.38 -19.99
CA ALA A 63 -0.38 -1.34 -20.96
C ALA A 63 -0.42 0.08 -20.35
N ALA A 64 -1.35 0.35 -19.44
CA ALA A 64 -1.44 1.63 -18.76
C ALA A 64 -0.29 1.82 -17.74
N LEU A 65 0.05 0.77 -16.98
CA LEU A 65 1.14 0.78 -16.04
C LEU A 65 2.50 0.96 -16.71
N ALA A 66 2.72 0.31 -17.87
CA ALA A 66 3.98 0.38 -18.61
C ALA A 66 4.36 1.81 -19.04
N ARG A 67 3.40 2.74 -19.08
CA ARG A 67 3.67 4.15 -19.45
C ARG A 67 4.45 4.92 -18.38
N THR A 68 4.36 4.53 -17.11
CA THR A 68 4.93 5.29 -15.98
C THR A 68 5.75 4.46 -15.00
N GLN A 69 5.65 3.13 -15.06
CA GLN A 69 6.38 2.24 -14.17
C GLN A 69 7.89 2.23 -14.42
N VAL A 70 8.62 1.82 -13.41
CA VAL A 70 10.01 1.39 -13.49
C VAL A 70 10.08 -0.07 -13.04
N THR A 71 10.79 -0.91 -13.78
CA THR A 71 11.11 -2.27 -13.37
C THR A 71 12.56 -2.29 -12.88
N PRO A 72 12.80 -2.40 -11.57
CA PRO A 72 14.16 -2.40 -11.03
C PRO A 72 14.85 -3.72 -11.34
N SER A 73 16.16 -3.68 -11.61
CA SER A 73 16.94 -4.89 -11.84
C SER A 73 17.24 -5.66 -10.54
N ARG A 74 17.42 -4.93 -9.45
CA ARG A 74 17.77 -5.54 -8.14
C ARG A 74 17.41 -4.63 -6.98
N ARG A 75 17.38 -5.23 -5.79
CA ARG A 75 17.37 -4.53 -4.51
C ARG A 75 18.74 -4.66 -3.85
N GLN A 76 19.29 -3.53 -3.40
CA GLN A 76 20.59 -3.40 -2.78
C GLN A 76 20.43 -3.01 -1.31
N LEU A 77 21.31 -3.49 -0.45
CA LEU A 77 21.48 -3.00 0.91
C LEU A 77 22.74 -2.13 0.98
N ARG A 78 22.70 -1.09 1.80
CA ARG A 78 23.86 -0.26 2.12
C ARG A 78 23.96 -0.02 3.61
N HIS A 79 25.18 0.02 4.11
CA HIS A 79 25.46 0.37 5.49
C HIS A 79 25.23 1.88 5.71
N TRP A 80 24.50 2.25 6.73
CA TRP A 80 24.07 3.61 7.03
C TRP A 80 25.20 4.65 7.07
N ARG A 81 26.38 4.29 7.63
CA ARG A 81 27.50 5.21 7.89
C ARG A 81 28.61 5.11 6.86
N THR A 82 29.01 3.91 6.44
CA THR A 82 30.15 3.69 5.55
C THR A 82 29.77 3.68 4.08
N GLY A 83 28.49 3.53 3.76
CA GLY A 83 28.02 3.37 2.39
C GLY A 83 28.40 2.02 1.75
N GLU A 84 29.06 1.11 2.49
CA GLU A 84 29.34 -0.25 1.98
C GLU A 84 28.06 -0.91 1.49
N SER A 85 28.10 -1.54 0.32
CA SER A 85 26.92 -2.07 -0.34
C SER A 85 26.98 -3.58 -0.52
N TRP A 86 25.80 -4.21 -0.37
CA TRP A 86 25.59 -5.63 -0.58
C TRP A 86 24.42 -5.85 -1.54
N ASN A 87 24.59 -6.77 -2.50
CA ASN A 87 23.50 -7.21 -3.35
C ASN A 87 22.59 -8.14 -2.53
N TRP A 88 21.32 -7.81 -2.50
CA TRP A 88 20.40 -8.57 -1.66
C TRP A 88 19.45 -9.46 -2.47
N PHE A 89 18.76 -8.90 -3.48
CA PHE A 89 17.69 -9.61 -4.16
C PHE A 89 17.57 -9.18 -5.62
N ASP A 90 17.57 -10.16 -6.52
CA ASP A 90 17.28 -9.94 -7.94
C ASP A 90 15.79 -9.61 -8.12
N LEU A 91 15.49 -8.50 -8.78
CA LEU A 91 14.14 -8.07 -9.16
C LEU A 91 13.95 -8.06 -10.68
N GLY A 92 14.97 -8.45 -11.44
CA GLY A 92 14.99 -8.51 -12.89
C GLY A 92 14.44 -9.83 -13.45
N ALA A 93 15.09 -10.34 -14.50
CA ALA A 93 14.62 -11.51 -15.26
C ALA A 93 14.45 -12.76 -14.40
N ALA A 94 15.39 -13.08 -13.51
CA ALA A 94 15.31 -14.25 -12.63
C ALA A 94 14.11 -14.16 -11.65
N SER A 95 13.75 -12.96 -11.21
CA SER A 95 12.57 -12.73 -10.38
C SER A 95 11.28 -12.94 -11.19
N VAL A 96 11.24 -12.47 -12.44
CA VAL A 96 10.09 -12.67 -13.32
C VAL A 96 9.91 -14.14 -13.66
N GLU A 97 11.00 -14.86 -13.96
CA GLU A 97 10.96 -16.31 -14.17
C GLU A 97 10.39 -17.06 -12.95
N ARG A 98 10.80 -16.66 -11.74
CA ARG A 98 10.38 -17.30 -10.48
C ARG A 98 8.94 -17.00 -10.09
N TYR A 99 8.47 -15.75 -10.28
CA TYR A 99 7.18 -15.27 -9.78
C TYR A 99 6.16 -14.99 -10.89
N GLY A 100 6.52 -15.14 -12.17
CA GLY A 100 5.64 -15.00 -13.32
C GLY A 100 5.33 -13.55 -13.74
N THR A 101 5.57 -12.56 -12.86
CA THR A 101 5.29 -11.14 -13.12
C THR A 101 6.36 -10.25 -12.51
N PRO A 102 6.66 -9.07 -13.07
CA PRO A 102 7.68 -8.18 -12.55
C PRO A 102 7.27 -7.53 -11.23
N HIS A 103 8.28 -7.19 -10.43
CA HIS A 103 8.16 -6.16 -9.41
C HIS A 103 8.23 -4.79 -10.10
N ILE A 104 7.31 -3.88 -9.79
CA ILE A 104 7.26 -2.54 -10.38
C ILE A 104 7.29 -1.44 -9.33
N LEU A 105 7.88 -0.33 -9.71
CA LEU A 105 7.98 0.89 -8.92
C LEU A 105 7.19 1.98 -9.64
N MET A 106 6.33 2.68 -8.93
CA MET A 106 5.50 3.73 -9.51
C MET A 106 5.41 4.93 -8.58
N HIS A 107 5.03 6.06 -9.13
CA HIS A 107 4.49 7.15 -8.32
C HIS A 107 3.06 6.76 -7.91
N ARG A 108 2.69 6.92 -6.63
CA ARG A 108 1.40 6.48 -6.10
C ARG A 108 0.21 7.12 -6.84
N ASN A 109 0.33 8.41 -7.17
CA ASN A 109 -0.70 9.11 -7.94
C ASN A 109 -0.87 8.53 -9.36
N ASP A 110 0.21 8.06 -9.99
CA ASP A 110 0.13 7.50 -11.34
C ASP A 110 -0.63 6.16 -11.32
N LEU A 111 -0.38 5.29 -10.32
CA LEU A 111 -1.17 4.08 -10.11
C LEU A 111 -2.64 4.39 -9.82
N HIS A 112 -2.89 5.38 -8.97
CA HIS A 112 -4.25 5.83 -8.64
C HIS A 112 -4.99 6.34 -9.87
N THR A 113 -4.34 7.17 -10.70
CA THR A 113 -4.88 7.68 -11.97
C THR A 113 -5.21 6.54 -12.92
N VAL A 114 -4.30 5.56 -13.10
CA VAL A 114 -4.55 4.38 -13.95
C VAL A 114 -5.80 3.63 -13.51
N LEU A 115 -5.99 3.42 -12.20
CA LEU A 115 -7.18 2.76 -11.68
C LEU A 115 -8.45 3.59 -11.88
N ALA A 116 -8.39 4.89 -11.58
CA ALA A 116 -9.52 5.80 -11.72
C ALA A 116 -9.99 5.92 -13.20
N ASP A 117 -9.04 6.04 -14.11
CA ASP A 117 -9.32 6.11 -15.56
C ASP A 117 -9.92 4.80 -16.07
N ALA A 118 -9.45 3.64 -15.60
CA ALA A 118 -10.02 2.36 -15.96
C ALA A 118 -11.46 2.19 -15.45
N VAL A 119 -11.79 2.69 -14.26
CA VAL A 119 -13.17 2.73 -13.74
C VAL A 119 -14.03 3.65 -14.58
N ARG A 120 -13.58 4.88 -14.88
CA ARG A 120 -14.30 5.86 -15.68
C ARG A 120 -14.52 5.41 -17.14
N ALA A 121 -13.55 4.70 -17.70
CA ALA A 121 -13.68 4.13 -19.04
C ALA A 121 -14.84 3.11 -19.15
N ARG A 122 -15.18 2.43 -18.04
CA ARG A 122 -16.34 1.51 -17.96
C ARG A 122 -17.64 2.23 -17.69
N ARG A 123 -17.61 3.19 -16.76
CA ARG A 123 -18.75 4.04 -16.42
C ARG A 123 -18.25 5.42 -15.98
N PRO A 124 -18.44 6.45 -16.79
CA PRO A 124 -17.90 7.80 -16.56
C PRO A 124 -18.35 8.44 -15.25
N ASP A 125 -19.56 8.16 -14.80
CA ASP A 125 -20.20 8.70 -13.60
C ASP A 125 -20.07 7.79 -12.36
N ALA A 126 -19.29 6.71 -12.42
CA ALA A 126 -19.15 5.74 -11.34
C ALA A 126 -18.51 6.33 -10.07
N ILE A 127 -17.70 7.39 -10.18
CA ILE A 127 -16.98 7.99 -9.05
C ILE A 127 -17.65 9.31 -8.67
N ARG A 128 -18.19 9.36 -7.45
CA ARG A 128 -18.84 10.52 -6.86
C ARG A 128 -17.90 11.16 -5.83
N LEU A 129 -17.48 12.39 -6.10
CA LEU A 129 -16.55 13.17 -5.26
C LEU A 129 -17.29 14.08 -4.29
N GLY A 130 -16.64 14.52 -3.20
CA GLY A 130 -17.23 15.36 -2.15
C GLY A 130 -18.23 14.63 -1.26
N MET A 131 -18.28 13.30 -1.34
CA MET A 131 -19.26 12.44 -0.67
C MET A 131 -18.64 11.77 0.58
N ARG A 132 -18.57 12.50 1.67
CA ARG A 132 -18.07 11.97 2.96
C ARG A 132 -19.15 11.10 3.60
N CYS A 133 -18.91 9.81 3.70
CA CYS A 133 -19.80 8.88 4.42
C CYS A 133 -19.76 9.20 5.92
N THR A 134 -20.93 9.34 6.53
CA THR A 134 -21.11 9.63 7.97
C THR A 134 -21.73 8.50 8.72
N ASP A 135 -22.59 7.71 8.06
CA ASP A 135 -23.31 6.61 8.66
C ASP A 135 -23.72 5.57 7.61
N ILE A 136 -23.96 4.35 8.05
CA ILE A 136 -24.49 3.26 7.24
C ILE A 136 -25.63 2.56 7.98
N ALA A 137 -26.60 2.08 7.23
CA ALA A 137 -27.68 1.24 7.72
C ALA A 137 -27.85 0.04 6.77
N GLN A 138 -28.34 -1.06 7.29
CA GLN A 138 -28.68 -2.25 6.49
C GLN A 138 -29.94 -2.92 7.02
N ASP A 139 -30.71 -3.53 6.12
CA ASP A 139 -31.80 -4.44 6.37
C ASP A 139 -31.51 -5.79 5.67
N GLU A 140 -32.53 -6.68 5.61
CA GLU A 140 -32.36 -8.00 4.98
C GLU A 140 -32.07 -7.91 3.48
N ASP A 141 -32.56 -6.89 2.78
CA ASP A 141 -32.53 -6.79 1.33
C ASP A 141 -31.52 -5.73 0.81
N SER A 142 -31.16 -4.76 1.64
CA SER A 142 -30.45 -3.58 1.16
C SER A 142 -29.54 -2.95 2.21
N VAL A 143 -28.70 -2.05 1.70
CA VAL A 143 -27.85 -1.16 2.50
C VAL A 143 -28.12 0.30 2.13
N THR A 144 -27.88 1.19 3.09
CA THR A 144 -27.95 2.65 2.86
C THR A 144 -26.69 3.30 3.40
N ALA A 145 -25.98 4.06 2.59
CA ALA A 145 -24.92 4.96 3.02
C ALA A 145 -25.45 6.39 3.09
N ARG A 146 -25.15 7.12 4.18
CA ARG A 146 -25.52 8.52 4.41
C ARG A 146 -24.28 9.38 4.30
N PHE A 147 -24.41 10.57 3.73
CA PHE A 147 -23.29 11.48 3.49
C PHE A 147 -23.49 12.83 4.20
N SER A 148 -22.39 13.54 4.44
CA SER A 148 -22.37 14.82 5.19
C SER A 148 -23.23 15.92 4.56
N GLY A 149 -23.49 15.87 3.24
CA GLY A 149 -24.36 16.80 2.51
C GLY A 149 -25.87 16.54 2.68
N GLY A 150 -26.26 15.49 3.44
CA GLY A 150 -27.64 15.07 3.59
C GLY A 150 -28.12 14.06 2.55
N GLU A 151 -27.30 13.78 1.53
CA GLU A 151 -27.63 12.75 0.54
C GLU A 151 -27.52 11.36 1.15
N ALA A 152 -28.25 10.42 0.54
CA ALA A 152 -28.18 9.01 0.85
C ALA A 152 -28.15 8.17 -0.44
N ALA A 153 -27.42 7.05 -0.40
CA ALA A 153 -27.39 6.07 -1.48
C ALA A 153 -27.84 4.71 -0.97
N LYS A 154 -28.69 4.03 -1.74
CA LYS A 154 -29.17 2.68 -1.47
C LYS A 154 -28.53 1.70 -2.45
N GLY A 155 -28.13 0.51 -1.96
CA GLY A 155 -27.51 -0.53 -2.75
C GLY A 155 -27.74 -1.92 -2.19
N ALA A 156 -27.20 -2.94 -2.85
CA ALA A 156 -27.28 -4.32 -2.41
C ALA A 156 -26.28 -4.65 -1.30
N PHE A 157 -25.10 -4.04 -1.33
CA PHE A 157 -24.04 -4.21 -0.31
C PHE A 157 -23.07 -3.02 -0.29
N ILE A 158 -22.38 -2.84 0.85
CA ILE A 158 -21.34 -1.81 1.03
C ILE A 158 -19.96 -2.46 1.16
N ILE A 159 -18.97 -1.84 0.51
CA ILE A 159 -17.55 -2.13 0.68
C ILE A 159 -16.89 -0.89 1.29
N GLY A 160 -16.47 -0.98 2.56
CA GLY A 160 -15.72 0.05 3.25
C GLY A 160 -14.23 -0.02 2.86
N ALA A 161 -13.81 0.83 1.94
CA ALA A 161 -12.43 1.01 1.48
C ALA A 161 -11.88 2.39 1.87
N ASP A 162 -12.37 2.94 2.99
CA ASP A 162 -12.19 4.30 3.47
C ASP A 162 -10.98 4.47 4.43
N GLY A 163 -10.04 3.52 4.35
CA GLY A 163 -8.71 3.61 4.93
C GLY A 163 -8.66 3.43 6.45
N ILE A 164 -7.52 3.77 7.04
CA ILE A 164 -7.21 3.53 8.46
C ILE A 164 -8.19 4.24 9.41
N HIS A 165 -8.80 5.35 8.99
CA HIS A 165 -9.81 6.10 9.74
C HIS A 165 -11.26 5.74 9.36
N SER A 166 -11.48 4.53 8.87
CA SER A 166 -12.75 4.06 8.31
C SER A 166 -13.97 4.38 9.17
N GLN A 167 -14.92 5.11 8.60
CA GLN A 167 -16.25 5.34 9.18
C GLN A 167 -17.12 4.10 9.07
N VAL A 168 -16.96 3.33 7.98
CA VAL A 168 -17.69 2.05 7.81
C VAL A 168 -17.30 1.08 8.91
N ARG A 169 -15.99 0.94 9.23
CA ARG A 169 -15.54 0.11 10.36
C ARG A 169 -16.13 0.57 11.67
N LYS A 170 -16.09 1.88 11.93
CA LYS A 170 -16.65 2.46 13.16
C LYS A 170 -18.14 2.18 13.31
N ALA A 171 -18.90 2.27 12.22
CA ALA A 171 -20.33 1.98 12.23
C ALA A 171 -20.63 0.50 12.47
N LEU A 172 -19.81 -0.43 11.94
CA LEU A 172 -20.01 -1.87 12.11
C LEU A 172 -19.57 -2.42 13.47
N PHE A 173 -18.41 -1.96 13.96
CA PHE A 173 -17.69 -2.60 15.07
C PHE A 173 -17.37 -1.67 16.23
N GLY A 174 -17.80 -0.40 16.16
CA GLY A 174 -17.49 0.60 17.16
C GLY A 174 -16.18 1.34 16.90
N ALA A 175 -15.92 2.35 17.74
CA ALA A 175 -14.72 3.15 17.66
C ALA A 175 -13.53 2.41 18.26
N ASP A 176 -12.41 2.40 17.55
CA ASP A 176 -11.11 1.96 18.03
C ASP A 176 -10.06 3.02 17.69
N ALA A 177 -8.93 3.04 18.39
CA ALA A 177 -7.85 3.95 18.13
C ALA A 177 -6.60 3.20 17.61
N PRO A 178 -5.90 3.75 16.61
CA PRO A 178 -4.61 3.21 16.22
C PRO A 178 -3.58 3.44 17.34
N GLN A 179 -2.57 2.56 17.39
CA GLN A 179 -1.48 2.63 18.34
C GLN A 179 -0.22 3.15 17.67
N PHE A 180 0.43 4.12 18.28
CA PHE A 180 1.71 4.62 17.80
C PHE A 180 2.81 3.59 18.00
N THR A 181 3.63 3.37 16.96
CA THR A 181 4.69 2.35 16.95
C THR A 181 6.02 2.84 17.52
N GLY A 182 6.16 4.10 17.88
CA GLY A 182 7.44 4.72 18.21
C GLY A 182 8.30 5.05 16.98
N CYS A 183 7.72 5.03 15.78
CA CYS A 183 8.44 5.34 14.55
C CYS A 183 7.77 6.48 13.78
N VAL A 184 8.61 7.37 13.28
CA VAL A 184 8.24 8.44 12.35
C VAL A 184 8.80 8.13 10.96
N ALA A 185 7.99 8.30 9.95
CA ALA A 185 8.41 8.15 8.57
C ALA A 185 8.44 9.51 7.87
N TRP A 186 9.53 9.75 7.17
CA TRP A 186 9.73 10.86 6.27
C TRP A 186 9.62 10.39 4.83
N ARG A 187 9.18 11.26 3.95
CA ARG A 187 9.18 11.01 2.52
C ARG A 187 9.45 12.28 1.72
N GLY A 188 10.05 12.10 0.56
CA GLY A 188 10.27 13.16 -0.39
C GLY A 188 10.58 12.64 -1.77
N LEU A 189 10.47 13.52 -2.74
CA LEU A 189 10.85 13.25 -4.13
C LEU A 189 12.04 14.12 -4.50
N VAL A 190 12.98 13.52 -5.21
CA VAL A 190 14.18 14.19 -5.70
C VAL A 190 14.21 14.05 -7.24
N PRO A 191 14.31 15.14 -8.00
CA PRO A 191 14.55 15.05 -9.44
C PRO A 191 15.85 14.29 -9.73
N MET A 192 15.78 13.24 -10.58
CA MET A 192 16.90 12.36 -10.85
C MET A 192 18.14 13.10 -11.35
N HIS A 193 17.95 14.14 -12.17
CA HIS A 193 19.03 14.95 -12.71
C HIS A 193 19.83 15.77 -11.68
N ARG A 194 19.31 15.91 -10.44
CA ARG A 194 20.01 16.56 -9.32
C ARG A 194 20.91 15.62 -8.53
N LEU A 195 20.81 14.32 -8.81
CA LEU A 195 21.60 13.30 -8.13
C LEU A 195 22.89 12.98 -8.91
N PRO A 196 23.99 12.72 -8.23
CA PRO A 196 25.19 12.20 -8.88
C PRO A 196 24.93 10.84 -9.51
N THR A 197 25.66 10.49 -10.57
CA THR A 197 25.43 9.29 -11.40
C THR A 197 25.36 7.99 -10.57
N HIS A 198 26.18 7.87 -9.52
CA HIS A 198 26.19 6.67 -8.67
C HIS A 198 24.92 6.50 -7.83
N LEU A 199 24.12 7.56 -7.63
CA LEU A 199 22.82 7.53 -6.96
C LEU A 199 21.65 7.52 -7.94
N ALA A 200 21.84 8.03 -9.15
CA ALA A 200 20.83 8.11 -10.20
C ALA A 200 20.66 6.77 -10.94
N GLN A 201 20.42 5.68 -10.20
CA GLN A 201 20.32 4.33 -10.74
C GLN A 201 18.90 3.78 -10.63
N LEU A 202 18.51 2.88 -11.57
CA LEU A 202 17.22 2.22 -11.58
C LEU A 202 17.20 1.00 -10.63
N LEU A 203 17.57 1.23 -9.39
CA LEU A 203 17.65 0.24 -8.32
C LEU A 203 16.73 0.62 -7.15
N THR A 204 16.33 -0.39 -6.40
CA THR A 204 15.80 -0.17 -5.05
C THR A 204 16.94 -0.32 -4.05
N THR A 205 17.18 0.68 -3.22
CA THR A 205 18.27 0.65 -2.22
C THR A 205 17.72 0.90 -0.83
N ASN A 206 18.08 0.02 0.11
CA ASN A 206 17.84 0.21 1.54
C ASN A 206 19.17 0.50 2.24
N TRP A 207 19.26 1.63 2.89
CA TRP A 207 20.30 1.93 3.86
C TRP A 207 19.82 1.46 5.22
N LEU A 208 20.59 0.60 5.86
CA LEU A 208 20.24 -0.01 7.15
C LEU A 208 21.15 0.54 8.24
N GLY A 209 20.55 0.98 9.34
CA GLY A 209 21.26 1.51 10.49
C GLY A 209 20.55 1.22 11.80
N PRO A 210 21.22 1.46 12.94
CA PRO A 210 20.58 1.36 14.23
C PRO A 210 19.46 2.41 14.32
N HIS A 211 18.29 2.01 14.81
CA HIS A 211 17.12 2.86 15.04
C HIS A 211 16.50 3.54 13.80
N GLY A 212 16.92 3.15 12.59
CA GLY A 212 16.36 3.74 11.38
C GLY A 212 16.78 3.06 10.09
N HIS A 213 16.09 3.39 9.01
CA HIS A 213 16.52 3.03 7.65
C HIS A 213 16.08 4.09 6.63
N VAL A 214 16.80 4.14 5.51
CA VAL A 214 16.43 4.97 4.37
C VAL A 214 16.26 4.08 3.15
N LEU A 215 15.09 4.16 2.54
CA LEU A 215 14.74 3.45 1.31
C LEU A 215 14.62 4.46 0.18
N HIS A 216 15.30 4.21 -0.94
CA HIS A 216 15.05 5.00 -2.14
C HIS A 216 14.91 4.12 -3.38
N TYR A 217 14.13 4.59 -4.32
CA TYR A 217 13.89 3.93 -5.60
C TYR A 217 13.33 4.90 -6.65
N PRO A 218 13.63 4.67 -7.95
CA PRO A 218 13.14 5.52 -9.02
C PRO A 218 11.65 5.31 -9.29
N VAL A 219 10.98 6.40 -9.69
CA VAL A 219 9.59 6.41 -10.15
C VAL A 219 9.47 7.26 -11.41
N ARG A 220 8.33 7.23 -12.08
CA ARG A 220 8.06 7.98 -13.33
C ARG A 220 9.16 7.74 -14.36
N ARG A 221 9.35 6.48 -14.74
CA ARG A 221 10.37 6.06 -15.73
C ARG A 221 11.81 6.49 -15.37
N GLY A 222 12.07 6.79 -14.08
CA GLY A 222 13.37 7.25 -13.63
C GLY A 222 13.57 8.76 -13.62
N GLU A 223 12.52 9.54 -13.83
CA GLU A 223 12.60 11.01 -13.74
C GLU A 223 12.76 11.51 -12.31
N LEU A 224 12.18 10.76 -11.35
CA LEU A 224 12.19 11.09 -9.94
C LEU A 224 12.72 9.93 -9.11
N MET A 225 13.47 10.25 -8.06
CA MET A 225 13.84 9.34 -6.99
C MET A 225 12.90 9.55 -5.81
N ASN A 226 12.17 8.52 -5.42
CA ASN A 226 11.40 8.51 -4.18
C ASN A 226 12.31 8.15 -3.02
N VAL A 227 12.22 8.91 -1.93
CA VAL A 227 12.98 8.70 -0.70
C VAL A 227 12.01 8.54 0.46
N ILE A 228 12.18 7.47 1.22
CA ILE A 228 11.46 7.20 2.47
C ILE A 228 12.51 6.97 3.55
N ALA A 229 12.46 7.75 4.62
CA ALA A 229 13.36 7.59 5.74
C ALA A 229 12.53 7.36 7.01
N ILE A 230 12.81 6.27 7.74
CA ILE A 230 12.09 5.91 8.95
C ILE A 230 13.06 5.90 10.11
N VAL A 231 12.66 6.52 11.22
CA VAL A 231 13.45 6.63 12.44
C VAL A 231 12.62 6.31 13.67
N GLU A 232 13.22 5.67 14.67
CA GLU A 232 12.62 5.51 15.99
C GLU A 232 12.63 6.87 16.72
N ARG A 233 11.44 7.36 17.07
CA ARG A 233 11.25 8.68 17.64
C ARG A 233 9.92 8.75 18.38
N GLY A 234 9.95 9.08 19.67
CA GLY A 234 8.77 9.05 20.56
C GLY A 234 8.01 10.38 20.70
N ASP A 235 8.56 11.47 20.21
CA ASP A 235 8.06 12.85 20.41
C ASP A 235 7.05 13.33 19.36
N TRP A 236 6.76 12.53 18.33
CA TRP A 236 5.85 12.86 17.25
C TRP A 236 4.79 11.79 17.05
N THR A 237 3.52 12.13 17.30
CA THR A 237 2.39 11.18 17.25
C THR A 237 1.33 11.57 16.21
N VAL A 238 1.57 12.60 15.39
CA VAL A 238 0.60 13.06 14.40
C VAL A 238 0.53 12.10 13.22
N GLU A 239 -0.62 11.45 13.07
CA GLU A 239 -0.95 10.59 11.95
C GLU A 239 -1.56 11.43 10.82
N SER A 240 -0.73 12.00 9.97
CA SER A 240 -1.19 12.74 8.79
C SER A 240 -0.18 12.65 7.67
N TRP A 241 -0.60 12.17 6.51
CA TRP A 241 0.23 12.02 5.32
C TRP A 241 0.66 13.35 4.69
N SER A 242 0.13 14.48 5.13
CA SER A 242 0.31 15.81 4.52
C SER A 242 1.04 16.83 5.40
N VAL A 243 1.53 16.43 6.58
CA VAL A 243 2.29 17.35 7.42
C VAL A 243 3.66 17.57 6.80
N ALA A 244 3.91 18.81 6.37
CA ALA A 244 5.24 19.20 5.93
C ALA A 244 6.17 19.35 7.14
N GLY A 245 7.39 18.81 7.01
CA GLY A 245 8.50 19.08 7.91
C GLY A 245 9.55 19.94 7.22
N SER A 246 10.69 20.15 7.88
CA SER A 246 11.82 20.84 7.29
C SER A 246 12.94 19.86 6.90
N ARG A 247 13.81 20.29 5.97
CA ARG A 247 15.01 19.52 5.60
C ARG A 247 16.00 19.46 6.74
N GLU A 248 16.06 20.51 7.55
CA GLU A 248 16.91 20.64 8.73
C GLU A 248 16.49 19.61 9.78
N GLU A 249 15.20 19.45 10.04
CA GLU A 249 14.67 18.44 10.96
C GLU A 249 14.95 17.02 10.45
N LEU A 250 14.71 16.76 9.17
CA LEU A 250 15.04 15.48 8.55
C LEU A 250 16.54 15.18 8.60
N ALA A 251 17.39 16.18 8.34
CA ALA A 251 18.85 16.02 8.42
C ALA A 251 19.33 15.75 9.86
N ALA A 252 18.66 16.35 10.85
CA ALA A 252 18.97 16.10 12.26
C ALA A 252 18.64 14.67 12.69
N ASP A 253 17.51 14.10 12.23
CA ASP A 253 17.14 12.70 12.50
C ASP A 253 18.16 11.69 11.92
N PHE A 254 18.91 12.08 10.87
CA PHE A 254 19.88 11.25 10.16
C PHE A 254 21.30 11.84 10.18
N HIS A 255 21.69 12.63 11.22
CA HIS A 255 22.91 13.44 11.25
C HIS A 255 24.20 12.65 11.02
N ASP A 256 24.33 11.44 11.58
CA ASP A 256 25.53 10.60 11.46
C ASP A 256 25.55 9.68 10.22
N TRP A 257 24.52 9.79 9.37
CA TRP A 257 24.41 8.93 8.21
C TRP A 257 25.34 9.37 7.08
N HIS A 258 25.60 8.43 6.15
CA HIS A 258 26.49 8.64 5.01
C HIS A 258 26.10 9.89 4.19
N GLU A 259 27.10 10.57 3.63
CA GLU A 259 26.90 11.79 2.83
C GLU A 259 25.88 11.64 1.69
N ASP A 260 25.78 10.44 1.08
CA ASP A 260 24.80 10.16 0.04
C ASP A 260 23.36 10.28 0.54
N VAL A 261 23.08 9.92 1.82
CA VAL A 261 21.75 10.12 2.43
C VAL A 261 21.47 11.62 2.57
N HIS A 262 22.46 12.41 2.98
CA HIS A 262 22.33 13.87 3.04
C HIS A 262 22.17 14.51 1.66
N ARG A 263 22.76 13.94 0.61
CA ARG A 263 22.53 14.37 -0.78
C ARG A 263 21.06 14.18 -1.20
N PHE A 264 20.41 13.08 -0.82
CA PHE A 264 18.97 12.95 -1.02
C PHE A 264 18.21 14.02 -0.23
N ILE A 265 18.46 14.16 1.07
CA ILE A 265 17.77 15.11 1.95
C ILE A 265 17.89 16.54 1.42
N GLY A 266 19.08 16.97 1.05
CA GLY A 266 19.35 18.31 0.52
C GLY A 266 18.63 18.64 -0.79
N ASN A 267 18.26 17.62 -1.58
CA ASN A 267 17.56 17.77 -2.85
C ASN A 267 16.03 17.53 -2.78
N ILE A 268 15.48 17.16 -1.62
CA ILE A 268 14.03 17.09 -1.41
C ILE A 268 13.47 18.51 -1.32
N ALA A 269 12.49 18.83 -2.16
CA ALA A 269 11.88 20.16 -2.15
C ALA A 269 11.04 20.39 -0.87
N THR A 270 10.16 19.47 -0.55
CA THR A 270 9.33 19.49 0.65
C THR A 270 9.28 18.09 1.24
N PRO A 271 9.95 17.85 2.39
CA PRO A 271 9.79 16.60 3.11
C PRO A 271 8.46 16.58 3.85
N TYR A 272 7.78 15.44 3.81
CA TYR A 272 6.57 15.18 4.60
C TYR A 272 6.87 14.13 5.65
N LYS A 273 6.26 14.26 6.83
CA LYS A 273 6.43 13.31 7.92
C LYS A 273 5.08 12.85 8.50
N TRP A 274 5.04 11.61 8.98
CA TRP A 274 3.89 11.07 9.69
C TRP A 274 4.30 10.00 10.70
N ALA A 275 3.51 9.87 11.76
CA ALA A 275 3.67 8.80 12.72
C ALA A 275 3.21 7.46 12.11
N LEU A 276 4.00 6.42 12.28
CA LEU A 276 3.60 5.07 11.89
C LEU A 276 2.67 4.50 12.96
N MET A 277 1.44 4.25 12.56
CA MET A 277 0.40 3.68 13.41
C MET A 277 0.15 2.22 13.06
N THR A 278 -0.28 1.45 14.03
CA THR A 278 -0.73 0.06 13.86
C THR A 278 -2.08 -0.13 14.51
N ARG A 279 -2.76 -1.22 14.16
CA ARG A 279 -4.00 -1.66 14.78
C ARG A 279 -3.91 -3.16 15.06
N ALA A 280 -4.62 -3.62 16.08
CA ALA A 280 -4.81 -5.04 16.30
C ALA A 280 -5.53 -5.67 15.09
N ALA A 281 -5.18 -6.90 14.78
CA ALA A 281 -5.90 -7.66 13.74
C ALA A 281 -7.38 -7.78 14.10
N MET A 282 -8.25 -7.44 13.15
CA MET A 282 -9.68 -7.50 13.36
C MET A 282 -10.17 -8.95 13.32
N PRO A 283 -11.01 -9.38 14.26
CA PRO A 283 -11.59 -10.73 14.26
C PRO A 283 -12.64 -10.92 13.16
N LEU A 284 -13.33 -9.85 12.75
CA LEU A 284 -14.35 -9.84 11.73
C LEU A 284 -14.21 -8.62 10.83
N TRP A 285 -14.49 -8.76 9.53
CA TRP A 285 -14.49 -7.68 8.54
C TRP A 285 -15.88 -7.43 7.97
N SER A 286 -16.74 -8.44 8.04
CA SER A 286 -18.06 -8.46 7.41
C SER A 286 -19.17 -8.61 8.45
N LYS A 287 -20.28 -7.90 8.23
CA LYS A 287 -21.49 -8.04 8.99
C LYS A 287 -22.71 -7.83 8.08
N GLY A 288 -23.48 -8.91 7.84
CA GLY A 288 -24.58 -8.85 6.90
C GLY A 288 -24.12 -8.49 5.48
N ARG A 289 -24.63 -7.39 4.96
CA ARG A 289 -24.37 -6.88 3.60
C ARG A 289 -23.24 -5.85 3.52
N VAL A 290 -22.40 -5.73 4.56
CA VAL A 290 -21.30 -4.76 4.62
C VAL A 290 -20.01 -5.48 4.93
N THR A 291 -18.94 -5.13 4.19
CA THR A 291 -17.57 -5.62 4.43
C THR A 291 -16.55 -4.51 4.38
N LEU A 292 -15.37 -4.76 4.94
CA LEU A 292 -14.20 -3.87 4.88
C LEU A 292 -13.15 -4.41 3.90
N LEU A 293 -12.30 -3.51 3.40
CA LEU A 293 -11.22 -3.81 2.46
C LEU A 293 -9.99 -2.94 2.72
N GLY A 294 -8.80 -3.52 2.60
CA GLY A 294 -7.54 -2.80 2.71
C GLY A 294 -7.31 -2.21 4.12
N ASP A 295 -6.81 -0.98 4.21
CA ASP A 295 -6.46 -0.34 5.48
C ASP A 295 -7.67 -0.12 6.41
N ALA A 296 -8.90 -0.26 5.91
CA ALA A 296 -10.09 -0.24 6.74
C ALA A 296 -10.16 -1.46 7.68
N CYS A 297 -9.58 -2.59 7.32
CA CYS A 297 -9.57 -3.81 8.14
C CYS A 297 -8.18 -4.30 8.56
N HIS A 298 -7.12 -4.07 7.77
CA HIS A 298 -5.77 -4.58 8.05
C HIS A 298 -4.65 -3.59 7.71
N PRO A 299 -4.65 -2.37 8.31
CA PRO A 299 -3.55 -1.42 8.09
C PRO A 299 -2.23 -2.07 8.48
N THR A 300 -1.18 -1.84 7.69
CA THR A 300 0.13 -2.47 7.89
C THR A 300 1.26 -1.47 7.87
N LEU A 301 2.34 -1.81 8.57
CA LEU A 301 3.58 -1.05 8.52
C LEU A 301 4.26 -1.19 7.15
N PRO A 302 5.03 -0.18 6.69
CA PRO A 302 5.55 -0.14 5.32
C PRO A 302 6.73 -1.10 5.06
N PHE A 303 7.21 -1.82 6.06
CA PHE A 303 8.44 -2.63 6.01
C PHE A 303 8.45 -3.81 5.03
N LEU A 304 7.30 -4.20 4.49
CA LEU A 304 7.19 -5.18 3.39
C LEU A 304 6.63 -4.58 2.10
N GLY A 305 6.18 -3.31 2.11
CA GLY A 305 5.59 -2.65 0.94
C GLY A 305 4.29 -3.30 0.46
N GLN A 306 3.46 -3.85 1.38
CA GLN A 306 2.32 -4.69 1.00
C GLN A 306 0.94 -4.06 1.23
N GLY A 307 0.82 -2.88 1.86
CA GLY A 307 -0.49 -2.33 2.18
C GLY A 307 -1.41 -2.20 0.95
N ALA A 308 -0.96 -1.49 -0.07
CA ALA A 308 -1.74 -1.36 -1.31
C ALA A 308 -1.87 -2.67 -2.08
N VAL A 309 -0.86 -3.55 -2.03
CA VAL A 309 -0.90 -4.86 -2.69
C VAL A 309 -1.95 -5.75 -2.06
N MET A 310 -2.05 -5.79 -0.72
CA MET A 310 -3.12 -6.52 -0.02
C MET A 310 -4.50 -6.02 -0.41
N ALA A 311 -4.69 -4.69 -0.48
CA ALA A 311 -5.96 -4.10 -0.90
C ALA A 311 -6.33 -4.45 -2.36
N ILE A 312 -5.34 -4.55 -3.26
CA ILE A 312 -5.52 -4.99 -4.65
C ILE A 312 -5.87 -6.50 -4.70
N GLU A 313 -5.21 -7.34 -3.90
CA GLU A 313 -5.55 -8.77 -3.76
C GLU A 313 -6.98 -8.93 -3.21
N ASP A 314 -7.34 -8.17 -2.17
CA ASP A 314 -8.68 -8.17 -1.57
C ASP A 314 -9.76 -7.84 -2.60
N ALA A 315 -9.54 -6.79 -3.39
CA ALA A 315 -10.46 -6.34 -4.43
C ALA A 315 -10.79 -7.44 -5.43
N TYR A 316 -9.78 -8.18 -5.85
CA TYR A 316 -9.96 -9.25 -6.84
C TYR A 316 -10.71 -10.46 -6.24
N VAL A 317 -10.32 -10.90 -5.03
CA VAL A 317 -10.96 -12.03 -4.34
C VAL A 317 -12.39 -11.70 -3.96
N LEU A 318 -12.65 -10.49 -3.43
CA LEU A 318 -14.00 -10.02 -3.11
C LEU A 318 -14.92 -10.05 -4.33
N ALA A 319 -14.44 -9.52 -5.46
CA ALA A 319 -15.21 -9.52 -6.69
C ALA A 319 -15.46 -10.94 -7.23
N ALA A 320 -14.52 -11.88 -7.05
CA ALA A 320 -14.72 -13.28 -7.40
C ALA A 320 -15.77 -13.96 -6.53
N CYS A 321 -15.76 -13.70 -5.21
CA CYS A 321 -16.79 -14.20 -4.29
C CYS A 321 -18.18 -13.67 -4.64
N LEU A 322 -18.30 -12.36 -4.88
CA LEU A 322 -19.60 -11.74 -5.22
C LEU A 322 -20.15 -12.22 -6.58
N ALA A 323 -19.30 -12.53 -7.54
CA ALA A 323 -19.73 -13.11 -8.81
C ALA A 323 -20.22 -14.56 -8.64
N LYS A 324 -19.58 -15.35 -7.77
CA LYS A 324 -19.96 -16.75 -7.52
C LYS A 324 -21.24 -16.86 -6.69
N TYR A 325 -21.39 -16.03 -5.67
CA TYR A 325 -22.54 -16.02 -4.76
C TYR A 325 -23.48 -14.84 -5.05
N ALA A 326 -23.83 -14.64 -6.32
CA ALA A 326 -24.52 -13.44 -6.81
C ALA A 326 -25.86 -13.16 -6.11
N THR A 327 -26.57 -14.20 -5.69
CA THR A 327 -27.88 -14.10 -5.00
C THR A 327 -27.74 -14.01 -3.47
N GLU A 328 -26.55 -14.24 -2.93
CA GLU A 328 -26.29 -14.33 -1.49
C GLU A 328 -25.11 -13.42 -1.07
N PRO A 329 -25.26 -12.08 -1.13
CA PRO A 329 -24.17 -11.16 -0.86
C PRO A 329 -23.49 -11.38 0.51
N ALA A 330 -24.27 -11.66 1.55
CA ALA A 330 -23.73 -11.91 2.90
C ALA A 330 -22.81 -13.15 2.93
N ALA A 331 -23.16 -14.22 2.22
CA ALA A 331 -22.33 -15.41 2.09
C ALA A 331 -21.05 -15.11 1.28
N ALA A 332 -21.16 -14.33 0.20
CA ALA A 332 -20.02 -13.86 -0.59
C ALA A 332 -19.02 -13.07 0.26
N LEU A 333 -19.51 -12.12 1.06
CA LEU A 333 -18.67 -11.28 1.93
C LEU A 333 -17.98 -12.09 3.03
N SER A 334 -18.71 -13.03 3.65
CA SER A 334 -18.13 -13.95 4.62
C SER A 334 -17.04 -14.84 4.00
N ARG A 335 -17.29 -15.35 2.78
CA ARG A 335 -16.29 -16.17 2.06
C ARG A 335 -15.03 -15.38 1.71
N TYR A 336 -15.18 -14.15 1.25
CA TYR A 336 -14.06 -13.23 1.03
C TYR A 336 -13.20 -13.05 2.30
N GLU A 337 -13.83 -12.74 3.42
CA GLU A 337 -13.16 -12.60 4.72
C GLU A 337 -12.37 -13.85 5.08
N GLN A 338 -12.99 -15.05 5.00
CA GLN A 338 -12.34 -16.33 5.30
C GLN A 338 -11.07 -16.55 4.46
N ILE A 339 -11.12 -16.23 3.16
CA ILE A 339 -9.99 -16.42 2.26
C ILE A 339 -8.84 -15.44 2.58
N ARG A 340 -9.16 -14.20 2.92
CA ARG A 340 -8.16 -13.13 3.02
C ARG A 340 -7.57 -12.93 4.40
N LYS A 341 -8.32 -13.22 5.44
CA LYS A 341 -8.00 -12.87 6.83
C LYS A 341 -6.64 -13.41 7.30
N ASP A 342 -6.39 -14.70 7.13
CA ASP A 342 -5.14 -15.32 7.58
C ASP A 342 -3.93 -14.84 6.77
N ARG A 343 -4.11 -14.62 5.46
CA ARG A 343 -3.08 -14.06 4.59
C ARG A 343 -2.68 -12.65 5.04
N THR A 344 -3.65 -11.76 5.22
CA THR A 344 -3.38 -10.38 5.61
C THR A 344 -2.83 -10.28 7.03
N ALA A 345 -3.34 -11.05 7.99
CA ALA A 345 -2.81 -11.13 9.35
C ALA A 345 -1.33 -11.57 9.34
N SER A 346 -0.96 -12.54 8.49
CA SER A 346 0.43 -12.96 8.33
C SER A 346 1.32 -11.87 7.75
N VAL A 347 0.84 -11.11 6.77
CA VAL A 347 1.58 -9.96 6.21
C VAL A 347 1.78 -8.87 7.26
N VAL A 348 0.72 -8.48 8.00
CA VAL A 348 0.78 -7.45 9.04
C VAL A 348 1.78 -7.84 10.13
N ARG A 349 1.72 -9.08 10.63
CA ARG A 349 2.66 -9.59 11.63
C ARG A 349 4.10 -9.55 11.12
N LYS A 350 4.36 -10.11 9.93
CA LYS A 350 5.71 -10.15 9.34
C LYS A 350 6.24 -8.77 8.97
N ALA A 351 5.38 -7.81 8.62
CA ALA A 351 5.79 -6.43 8.43
C ALA A 351 6.31 -5.82 9.74
N SER A 352 5.65 -6.09 10.87
CA SER A 352 6.10 -5.67 12.19
C SER A 352 7.41 -6.35 12.60
N GLU A 353 7.55 -7.66 12.36
CA GLU A 353 8.79 -8.41 12.60
C GLU A 353 9.97 -7.88 11.77
N ASN A 354 9.72 -7.52 10.49
CA ASN A 354 10.75 -7.01 9.59
C ASN A 354 11.34 -5.65 10.04
N ARG A 355 10.62 -4.88 10.85
CA ARG A 355 11.15 -3.69 11.52
C ARG A 355 12.39 -4.00 12.37
N HIS A 356 12.36 -5.08 13.15
CA HIS A 356 13.48 -5.48 14.01
C HIS A 356 14.74 -5.83 13.20
N HIS A 357 14.57 -6.39 12.00
CA HIS A 357 15.70 -6.65 11.10
C HIS A 357 16.26 -5.35 10.49
N ALA A 358 15.39 -4.39 10.18
CA ALA A 358 15.79 -3.12 9.58
C ALA A 358 16.50 -2.18 10.57
N PHE A 359 16.21 -2.30 11.87
CA PHE A 359 16.72 -1.44 12.96
C PHE A 359 17.65 -2.18 13.94
N SER A 360 18.24 -3.28 13.51
CA SER A 360 19.06 -4.12 14.39
C SER A 360 20.25 -3.35 14.97
N PRO A 361 20.50 -3.41 16.29
CA PRO A 361 21.71 -2.86 16.91
C PRO A 361 23.01 -3.41 16.31
N ALA A 362 22.98 -4.62 15.73
CA ALA A 362 24.13 -5.21 15.03
C ALA A 362 24.57 -4.40 13.79
N LEU A 363 23.73 -3.46 13.31
CA LEU A 363 24.04 -2.56 12.20
C LEU A 363 24.86 -1.33 12.64
N ALA A 364 25.08 -1.12 13.94
CA ALA A 364 25.80 0.04 14.44
C ALA A 364 27.28 0.06 14.00
N ASP A 365 27.94 -1.09 14.01
CA ASP A 365 29.32 -1.28 13.63
C ASP A 365 29.44 -2.02 12.28
N ARG A 366 30.43 -1.60 11.46
CA ARG A 366 30.64 -2.15 10.12
C ARG A 366 30.89 -3.67 10.11
N GLN A 367 31.68 -4.15 11.07
CA GLN A 367 32.07 -5.55 11.11
C GLN A 367 30.91 -6.44 11.51
N THR A 368 30.18 -6.03 12.56
CA THR A 368 28.95 -6.73 12.99
C THR A 368 27.84 -6.61 11.96
N ALA A 369 27.71 -5.49 11.26
CA ALA A 369 26.77 -5.30 10.16
C ALA A 369 27.04 -6.26 9.00
N GLY A 370 28.29 -6.41 8.57
CA GLY A 370 28.68 -7.35 7.53
C GLY A 370 28.32 -8.80 7.89
N LEU A 371 28.61 -9.20 9.11
CA LEU A 371 28.24 -10.55 9.62
C LEU A 371 26.72 -10.74 9.72
N ALA A 372 26.00 -9.73 10.21
CA ALA A 372 24.54 -9.76 10.30
C ALA A 372 23.90 -9.85 8.90
N VAL A 373 24.39 -9.06 7.93
CA VAL A 373 23.93 -9.14 6.54
C VAL A 373 24.26 -10.50 5.93
N ALA A 374 25.47 -11.01 6.10
CA ALA A 374 25.85 -12.33 5.59
C ALA A 374 24.98 -13.45 6.17
N ARG A 375 24.58 -13.36 7.45
CA ARG A 375 23.72 -14.35 8.10
C ARG A 375 22.25 -14.24 7.72
N GLU A 376 21.69 -13.01 7.84
CA GLU A 376 20.24 -12.78 7.73
C GLU A 376 19.78 -12.53 6.29
N TRP A 377 20.70 -12.07 5.43
CA TRP A 377 20.40 -11.62 4.08
C TRP A 377 21.02 -12.52 2.99
N GLN A 378 21.40 -13.77 3.34
CA GLN A 378 21.74 -14.77 2.34
C GLN A 378 20.57 -14.98 1.38
N GLN A 379 20.85 -15.11 0.09
CA GLN A 379 19.81 -15.23 -0.95
C GLN A 379 18.80 -16.34 -0.65
N ALA A 380 19.23 -17.48 -0.11
CA ALA A 380 18.35 -18.59 0.25
C ALA A 380 17.33 -18.17 1.34
N ARG A 381 17.79 -17.54 2.43
CA ARG A 381 16.94 -17.07 3.52
C ARG A 381 16.00 -15.93 3.09
N VAL A 382 16.49 -15.03 2.22
CA VAL A 382 15.67 -13.96 1.66
C VAL A 382 14.57 -14.55 0.77
N ARG A 383 14.91 -15.53 -0.07
CA ARG A 383 13.92 -16.24 -0.89
C ARG A 383 12.87 -16.91 0.00
N GLU A 384 13.27 -17.66 1.01
CA GLU A 384 12.35 -18.31 1.96
C GLU A 384 11.40 -17.30 2.61
N ARG A 385 11.91 -16.12 3.01
CA ARG A 385 11.10 -15.04 3.60
C ARG A 385 10.17 -14.33 2.61
N LEU A 386 10.48 -14.29 1.32
CA LEU A 386 9.74 -13.53 0.31
C LEU A 386 8.94 -14.40 -0.66
N ASP A 387 9.30 -15.68 -0.85
CA ASP A 387 8.60 -16.56 -1.78
C ASP A 387 7.11 -16.69 -1.45
N TRP A 388 6.77 -16.96 -0.20
CA TRP A 388 5.37 -17.03 0.26
C TRP A 388 4.58 -15.74 -0.02
N LEU A 389 5.28 -14.60 -0.09
CA LEU A 389 4.69 -13.29 -0.33
C LEU A 389 4.44 -13.09 -1.83
N TYR A 390 5.46 -13.27 -2.67
CA TYR A 390 5.42 -12.97 -4.10
C TYR A 390 4.83 -14.08 -4.96
N GLN A 391 4.87 -15.35 -4.51
CA GLN A 391 4.23 -16.48 -5.19
C GLN A 391 2.71 -16.52 -4.99
N TYR A 392 2.20 -15.82 -3.98
CA TYR A 392 0.77 -15.79 -3.73
C TYR A 392 0.01 -15.27 -4.94
N ASP A 393 -0.96 -16.04 -5.40
CA ASP A 393 -1.77 -15.74 -6.58
C ASP A 393 -3.24 -15.59 -6.21
N ALA A 394 -3.67 -14.34 -5.96
CA ALA A 394 -5.06 -14.03 -5.69
C ALA A 394 -5.99 -14.30 -6.88
N THR A 395 -5.45 -14.44 -8.10
CA THR A 395 -6.23 -14.67 -9.32
C THR A 395 -6.59 -16.14 -9.54
N ALA A 396 -5.85 -17.06 -8.89
CA ALA A 396 -6.03 -18.50 -8.99
C ALA A 396 -6.77 -19.13 -7.80
N ILE A 397 -7.22 -18.31 -6.83
CA ILE A 397 -7.90 -18.81 -5.63
C ILE A 397 -9.29 -19.35 -5.99
N ALA A 398 -9.57 -20.58 -5.57
CA ALA A 398 -10.91 -21.14 -5.61
C ALA A 398 -11.81 -20.46 -4.54
N VAL A 399 -12.77 -19.68 -4.97
CA VAL A 399 -13.77 -19.02 -4.12
C VAL A 399 -14.99 -19.89 -3.87
#